data_60b30f9e5f30e277a1fc30794586a8a2
#
_entry.id   60b30f9e5f30e277a1fc30794586a8a2
#
_cell.length_a   1.000
_cell.length_b   1.000
_cell.length_c   1.000
_cell.angle_alpha   90.00
_cell.angle_beta   90.00
_cell.angle_gamma   90.00
#
_symmetry.space_group_name_H-M   'P 1'
#
loop_
_entity.id
_entity.type
_entity.pdbx_description
1 polymer ?
#
loop_
_entity_poly.entity_id
_entity_poly.type
_entity_poly.pdbx_seq_one_letter_code
_entity_poly.pdbx_strand_id
1 'polypeptide(L)'
;MSLITDEIRASATEFYSGNDICQEKSKFLLTEMGLPNGLLPMQDMLECGYVKDTGFVWLKSKKKTEHKFEKIGRSVQYATEVTAYVEPTKIKKLTGVKAKELLMWLTLNEICVDEPSTGKIHFKTPTGLSRTFPVSAFELDEPNKEVKEEAKDVGAAAVAAVEVKEV
;
A
#
# COMPACT_ATOMS: atom_id res chain seq x y z
N MET A 1 -13.99 -17.22 4.00
CA MET A 1 -14.86 -16.26 4.68
C MET A 1 -14.22 -14.88 4.67
N SER A 2 -15.00 -13.87 4.35
CA SER A 2 -14.47 -12.51 4.26
C SER A 2 -14.31 -11.88 5.65
N LEU A 3 -13.21 -11.16 5.84
CA LEU A 3 -13.00 -10.36 7.04
C LEU A 3 -13.69 -9.00 6.91
N ILE A 4 -14.21 -8.68 5.73
CA ILE A 4 -14.89 -7.42 5.46
C ILE A 4 -16.37 -7.63 5.72
N THR A 5 -16.79 -7.34 6.95
CA THR A 5 -18.17 -7.53 7.38
C THR A 5 -18.97 -6.24 7.22
N ASP A 6 -20.29 -6.35 7.33
CA ASP A 6 -21.15 -5.16 7.31
C ASP A 6 -20.82 -4.21 8.47
N GLU A 7 -20.46 -4.77 9.62
CA GLU A 7 -20.06 -3.98 10.78
C GLU A 7 -18.79 -3.20 10.49
N ILE A 8 -17.82 -3.84 9.85
CA ILE A 8 -16.56 -3.18 9.46
C ILE A 8 -16.85 -2.05 8.49
N ARG A 9 -17.70 -2.29 7.49
CA ARG A 9 -18.05 -1.25 6.52
C ARG A 9 -18.75 -0.07 7.20
N ALA A 10 -19.62 -0.36 8.16
CA ALA A 10 -20.35 0.68 8.88
C ALA A 10 -19.41 1.51 9.77
N SER A 11 -18.31 0.92 10.24
CA SER A 11 -17.35 1.61 11.11
C SER A 11 -16.28 2.37 10.33
N ALA A 12 -16.28 2.27 9.00
CA ALA A 12 -15.24 2.88 8.18
C ALA A 12 -15.22 4.40 8.34
N THR A 13 -14.02 4.93 8.59
CA THR A 13 -13.76 6.36 8.60
C THR A 13 -13.75 6.87 7.17
N GLU A 14 -13.22 6.06 6.26
CA GLU A 14 -13.18 6.35 4.82
C GLU A 14 -13.58 5.10 4.07
N PHE A 15 -14.38 5.29 3.03
CA PHE A 15 -14.85 4.21 2.17
C PHE A 15 -14.95 4.74 0.75
N TYR A 16 -14.35 4.04 -0.18
CA TYR A 16 -14.35 4.45 -1.59
C TYR A 16 -14.68 3.27 -2.49
N SER A 17 -15.33 3.55 -3.61
CA SER A 17 -15.65 2.56 -4.64
C SER A 17 -15.05 2.99 -5.96
N GLY A 18 -14.50 2.04 -6.69
CA GLY A 18 -13.95 2.29 -8.02
C GLY A 18 -12.43 2.27 -8.02
N ASN A 19 -11.88 1.84 -9.16
CA ASN A 19 -10.46 1.59 -9.27
C ASN A 19 -9.59 2.82 -9.05
N ASP A 20 -9.88 3.92 -9.75
CA ASP A 20 -8.99 5.08 -9.73
C ASP A 20 -8.89 5.70 -8.34
N ILE A 21 -10.05 5.90 -7.69
CA ILE A 21 -10.05 6.50 -6.35
C ILE A 21 -9.40 5.56 -5.33
N CYS A 22 -9.64 4.25 -5.45
CA CYS A 22 -9.06 3.29 -4.53
C CYS A 22 -7.54 3.24 -4.66
N GLN A 23 -7.03 3.30 -5.88
CA GLN A 23 -5.58 3.34 -6.09
C GLN A 23 -4.98 4.60 -5.49
N GLU A 24 -5.61 5.74 -5.74
CA GLU A 24 -5.14 7.02 -5.23
C GLU A 24 -5.12 7.03 -3.70
N LYS A 25 -6.20 6.60 -3.07
CA LYS A 25 -6.31 6.61 -1.60
C LYS A 25 -5.39 5.59 -0.94
N SER A 26 -5.19 4.46 -1.58
CA SER A 26 -4.24 3.46 -1.08
C SER A 26 -2.81 3.98 -1.07
N LYS A 27 -2.40 4.63 -2.16
CA LYS A 27 -1.07 5.24 -2.24
C LYS A 27 -0.91 6.35 -1.20
N PHE A 28 -1.94 7.15 -1.03
CA PHE A 28 -1.91 8.23 -0.05
C PHE A 28 -1.74 7.70 1.37
N LEU A 29 -2.50 6.67 1.73
CA LEU A 29 -2.39 6.08 3.06
C LEU A 29 -1.02 5.48 3.30
N LEU A 30 -0.47 4.77 2.32
CA LEU A 30 0.89 4.23 2.43
C LEU A 30 1.89 5.35 2.69
N THR A 31 1.80 6.42 1.94
CA THR A 31 2.70 7.57 2.09
C THR A 31 2.55 8.20 3.48
N GLU A 32 1.32 8.36 3.94
CA GLU A 32 1.04 8.91 5.27
C GLU A 32 1.66 8.07 6.39
N MET A 33 1.70 6.76 6.19
CA MET A 33 2.25 5.83 7.18
C MET A 33 3.75 5.65 7.07
N GLY A 34 4.40 6.39 6.17
CA GLY A 34 5.85 6.27 5.98
C GLY A 34 6.25 5.01 5.22
N LEU A 35 5.33 4.45 4.44
CA LEU A 35 5.57 3.25 3.63
C LEU A 35 5.70 3.64 2.16
N PRO A 36 6.42 2.84 1.36
CA PRO A 36 6.55 3.16 -0.07
C PRO A 36 5.20 3.04 -0.78
N ASN A 37 4.94 3.96 -1.69
CA ASN A 37 3.64 4.08 -2.34
C ASN A 37 3.31 2.99 -3.35
N GLY A 38 4.28 2.18 -3.73
CA GLY A 38 4.08 1.10 -4.70
C GLY A 38 3.88 -0.28 -4.09
N LEU A 39 3.66 -0.37 -2.77
CA LEU A 39 3.52 -1.67 -2.09
C LEU A 39 2.28 -2.45 -2.49
N LEU A 40 1.21 -1.75 -2.90
CA LEU A 40 -0.07 -2.39 -3.18
C LEU A 40 -0.55 -2.05 -4.59
N PRO A 41 0.12 -2.61 -5.62
CA PRO A 41 -0.20 -2.30 -7.02
C PRO A 41 -1.40 -3.11 -7.53
N MET A 42 -2.48 -3.13 -6.77
CA MET A 42 -3.68 -3.86 -7.15
C MET A 42 -4.41 -3.15 -8.28
N GLN A 43 -5.07 -3.92 -9.13
CA GLN A 43 -5.80 -3.40 -10.28
C GLN A 43 -7.25 -3.85 -10.23
N ASP A 44 -8.09 -3.14 -10.98
CA ASP A 44 -9.52 -3.43 -11.05
C ASP A 44 -10.14 -3.45 -9.66
N MET A 45 -9.80 -2.47 -8.85
CA MET A 45 -10.29 -2.37 -7.49
C MET A 45 -11.77 -2.00 -7.47
N LEU A 46 -12.53 -2.72 -6.67
CA LEU A 46 -13.95 -2.48 -6.50
C LEU A 46 -14.23 -1.51 -5.36
N GLU A 47 -13.52 -1.70 -4.26
CA GLU A 47 -13.69 -0.85 -3.09
C GLU A 47 -12.49 -0.91 -2.18
N CYS A 48 -12.36 0.09 -1.34
CA CYS A 48 -11.38 0.09 -0.26
C CYS A 48 -11.95 0.87 0.92
N GLY A 49 -11.43 0.59 2.11
CA GLY A 49 -11.88 1.27 3.30
C GLY A 49 -10.82 1.31 4.37
N TYR A 50 -11.04 2.20 5.34
CA TYR A 50 -10.10 2.44 6.42
C TYR A 50 -10.87 2.77 7.69
N VAL A 51 -10.56 2.07 8.76
CA VAL A 51 -11.12 2.33 10.09
C VAL A 51 -10.00 2.93 10.94
N LYS A 52 -10.02 4.24 11.06
CA LYS A 52 -8.91 4.98 11.68
C LYS A 52 -8.65 4.54 13.11
N ASP A 53 -9.71 4.30 13.87
CA ASP A 53 -9.58 3.95 15.29
C ASP A 53 -8.78 2.68 15.54
N THR A 54 -8.90 1.70 14.63
CA THR A 54 -8.21 0.42 14.79
C THR A 54 -7.02 0.27 13.87
N GLY A 55 -6.96 1.06 12.82
CA GLY A 55 -5.95 0.92 11.76
C GLY A 55 -6.35 -0.09 10.71
N PHE A 56 -7.54 -0.67 10.80
CA PHE A 56 -7.97 -1.70 9.85
C PHE A 56 -8.20 -1.13 8.46
N VAL A 57 -7.63 -1.78 7.45
CA VAL A 57 -7.83 -1.41 6.04
C VAL A 57 -8.23 -2.63 5.25
N TRP A 58 -9.02 -2.41 4.20
CA TRP A 58 -9.31 -3.49 3.26
C TRP A 58 -9.28 -2.95 1.84
N LEU A 59 -8.87 -3.84 0.94
CA LEU A 59 -8.85 -3.57 -0.49
C LEU A 59 -9.53 -4.76 -1.16
N LYS A 60 -10.48 -4.45 -2.03
CA LYS A 60 -11.23 -5.48 -2.73
C LYS A 60 -11.12 -5.23 -4.21
N SER A 61 -10.74 -6.25 -4.97
CA SER A 61 -10.61 -6.12 -6.42
C SER A 61 -11.38 -7.22 -7.13
N LYS A 62 -11.58 -7.01 -8.43
CA LYS A 62 -12.37 -7.91 -9.26
C LYS A 62 -11.71 -9.28 -9.41
N LYS A 63 -10.38 -9.27 -9.48
CA LYS A 63 -9.63 -10.51 -9.68
C LYS A 63 -8.24 -10.37 -9.05
N LYS A 64 -7.58 -11.52 -8.88
CA LYS A 64 -6.21 -11.55 -8.39
C LYS A 64 -5.28 -10.72 -9.26
N THR A 65 -4.28 -10.11 -8.62
CA THR A 65 -3.22 -9.39 -9.31
C THR A 65 -1.90 -10.07 -8.99
N GLU A 66 -1.07 -10.25 -9.99
CA GLU A 66 0.31 -10.65 -9.77
C GLU A 66 1.20 -9.55 -10.33
N HIS A 67 2.13 -9.07 -9.51
CA HIS A 67 3.01 -7.97 -9.89
C HIS A 67 4.46 -8.34 -9.62
N LYS A 68 5.33 -8.10 -10.60
CA LYS A 68 6.75 -8.32 -10.42
C LYS A 68 7.42 -6.99 -10.11
N PHE A 69 8.11 -6.95 -8.96
CA PHE A 69 8.91 -5.78 -8.58
C PHE A 69 10.28 -5.94 -9.25
N GLU A 70 10.46 -5.26 -10.37
CA GLU A 70 11.62 -5.45 -11.23
C GLU A 70 12.95 -5.21 -10.54
N LYS A 71 13.00 -4.23 -9.66
CA LYS A 71 14.24 -3.86 -8.98
C LYS A 71 14.80 -4.97 -8.08
N ILE A 72 13.94 -5.88 -7.63
CA ILE A 72 14.36 -6.99 -6.78
C ILE A 72 14.10 -8.35 -7.43
N GLY A 73 13.48 -8.35 -8.62
CA GLY A 73 13.20 -9.59 -9.33
C GLY A 73 12.24 -10.53 -8.61
N ARG A 74 11.32 -9.98 -7.80
CA ARG A 74 10.38 -10.78 -7.02
C ARG A 74 8.95 -10.52 -7.45
N SER A 75 8.17 -11.59 -7.57
CA SER A 75 6.74 -11.49 -7.88
C SER A 75 5.92 -11.58 -6.60
N VAL A 76 4.86 -10.79 -6.54
CA VAL A 76 3.94 -10.75 -5.40
C VAL A 76 2.53 -10.91 -5.93
N GLN A 77 1.75 -11.74 -5.25
CA GLN A 77 0.38 -12.05 -5.64
C GLN A 77 -0.58 -11.45 -4.62
N TYR A 78 -1.59 -10.74 -5.13
CA TYR A 78 -2.61 -10.09 -4.31
C TYR A 78 -3.95 -10.75 -4.57
N ALA A 79 -4.58 -11.27 -3.53
CA ALA A 79 -5.91 -11.88 -3.64
C ALA A 79 -6.97 -10.81 -3.92
N THR A 80 -8.20 -11.26 -4.20
CA THR A 80 -9.31 -10.33 -4.43
C THR A 80 -9.67 -9.54 -3.18
N GLU A 81 -9.34 -10.06 -2.00
CA GLU A 81 -9.50 -9.33 -0.73
C GLU A 81 -8.18 -9.29 -0.01
N VAL A 82 -7.72 -8.09 0.30
CA VAL A 82 -6.51 -7.87 1.08
C VAL A 82 -6.93 -7.06 2.29
N THR A 83 -6.59 -7.53 3.48
CA THR A 83 -6.87 -6.82 4.73
C THR A 83 -5.61 -6.69 5.55
N ALA A 84 -5.57 -5.68 6.40
CA ALA A 84 -4.41 -5.46 7.26
C ALA A 84 -4.76 -4.45 8.34
N TYR A 85 -3.85 -4.33 9.30
CA TYR A 85 -3.87 -3.24 10.26
C TYR A 85 -2.63 -2.39 10.01
N VAL A 86 -2.82 -1.11 9.76
CA VAL A 86 -1.71 -0.19 9.47
C VAL A 86 -1.43 0.71 10.67
N GLU A 87 -0.16 0.98 10.87
CA GLU A 87 0.31 1.94 11.84
C GLU A 87 1.58 2.57 11.26
N PRO A 88 2.10 3.66 11.84
CA PRO A 88 3.29 4.28 11.27
C PRO A 88 4.40 3.26 11.02
N THR A 89 4.90 3.21 9.80
CA THR A 89 5.97 2.35 9.30
C THR A 89 5.66 0.84 9.30
N LYS A 90 4.42 0.43 9.59
CA LYS A 90 4.09 -1.01 9.68
C LYS A 90 2.75 -1.37 9.08
N ILE A 91 2.71 -2.57 8.52
CA ILE A 91 1.49 -3.24 8.11
C ILE A 91 1.47 -4.57 8.87
N LYS A 92 0.46 -4.78 9.70
CA LYS A 92 0.34 -5.97 10.53
C LYS A 92 -0.88 -6.79 10.18
N LYS A 93 -0.87 -8.07 10.54
CA LYS A 93 -2.01 -8.99 10.32
C LYS A 93 -2.48 -8.93 8.88
N LEU A 94 -1.53 -8.85 7.97
CA LEU A 94 -1.78 -8.78 6.53
C LEU A 94 -2.36 -10.10 6.05
N THR A 95 -3.40 -10.03 5.22
CA THR A 95 -3.97 -11.21 4.55
C THR A 95 -4.06 -10.95 3.06
N GLY A 96 -4.04 -12.02 2.29
CA GLY A 96 -4.26 -11.97 0.86
C GLY A 96 -3.04 -11.60 0.03
N VAL A 97 -1.85 -11.58 0.63
CA VAL A 97 -0.62 -11.22 -0.10
C VAL A 97 0.40 -12.35 0.05
N LYS A 98 0.95 -12.78 -1.08
CA LYS A 98 1.97 -13.83 -1.12
C LYS A 98 3.13 -13.38 -1.99
N ALA A 99 4.34 -13.71 -1.57
CA ALA A 99 5.55 -13.42 -2.33
C ALA A 99 6.13 -14.72 -2.86
N LYS A 100 6.64 -14.68 -4.10
CA LYS A 100 7.26 -15.86 -4.70
C LYS A 100 8.72 -15.92 -4.29
N GLU A 101 9.10 -17.08 -3.78
CA GLU A 101 10.47 -17.36 -3.37
C GLU A 101 10.86 -18.67 -4.03
N LEU A 102 11.75 -18.61 -5.03
CA LEU A 102 12.09 -19.76 -5.86
C LEU A 102 10.82 -20.30 -6.53
N LEU A 103 10.40 -21.51 -6.20
CA LEU A 103 9.21 -22.13 -6.79
C LEU A 103 8.00 -22.12 -5.85
N MET A 104 8.11 -21.42 -4.72
CA MET A 104 7.07 -21.42 -3.68
C MET A 104 6.46 -20.03 -3.50
N TRP A 105 5.18 -20.03 -3.17
CA TRP A 105 4.49 -18.80 -2.77
C TRP A 105 4.42 -18.78 -1.24
N LEU A 106 4.99 -17.75 -0.64
CA LEU A 106 5.00 -17.58 0.82
C LEU A 106 3.99 -16.53 1.23
N THR A 107 3.12 -16.88 2.16
CA THR A 107 2.16 -15.94 2.72
C THR A 107 2.89 -14.89 3.55
N LEU A 108 2.58 -13.62 3.31
CA LEU A 108 3.13 -12.52 4.10
C LEU A 108 2.10 -12.10 5.15
N ASN A 109 2.56 -11.80 6.36
CA ASN A 109 1.65 -11.32 7.40
C ASN A 109 2.08 -9.98 8.01
N GLU A 110 3.30 -9.53 7.70
CA GLU A 110 3.75 -8.25 8.22
C GLU A 110 4.76 -7.62 7.27
N ILE A 111 4.68 -6.30 7.12
CA ILE A 111 5.64 -5.51 6.36
C ILE A 111 6.01 -4.32 7.24
N CYS A 112 7.30 -4.03 7.39
CA CYS A 112 7.71 -2.87 8.18
C CYS A 112 8.95 -2.20 7.62
N VAL A 113 9.04 -0.90 7.86
CA VAL A 113 10.18 -0.08 7.50
C VAL A 113 10.87 0.32 8.79
N ASP A 114 12.21 0.35 8.77
CA ASP A 114 12.96 0.71 9.97
C ASP A 114 12.67 2.14 10.42
N GLU A 115 12.60 2.31 11.75
CA GLU A 115 12.37 3.60 12.38
C GLU A 115 13.41 3.80 13.48
N PRO A 116 14.36 4.73 13.36
CA PRO A 116 14.52 5.66 12.24
C PRO A 116 14.92 4.98 10.95
N SER A 117 14.70 5.68 9.84
CA SER A 117 14.88 5.08 8.51
C SER A 117 16.31 4.66 8.23
N THR A 118 16.47 3.43 7.73
CA THR A 118 17.73 2.91 7.20
C THR A 118 17.65 2.71 5.70
N GLY A 119 16.49 3.01 5.08
CA GLY A 119 16.23 2.74 3.67
C GLY A 119 15.85 1.30 3.41
N LYS A 120 15.55 0.52 4.45
CA LYS A 120 15.24 -0.90 4.31
C LYS A 120 13.82 -1.21 4.72
N ILE A 121 13.23 -2.18 4.02
CA ILE A 121 11.89 -2.67 4.29
C ILE A 121 11.95 -4.18 4.49
N HIS A 122 11.19 -4.68 5.45
CA HIS A 122 11.21 -6.08 5.86
C HIS A 122 9.85 -6.72 5.60
N PHE A 123 9.88 -7.90 5.00
CA PHE A 123 8.67 -8.69 4.72
C PHE A 123 8.74 -9.95 5.56
N LYS A 124 7.71 -10.23 6.34
CA LYS A 124 7.70 -11.33 7.28
C LYS A 124 6.57 -12.31 7.01
N THR A 125 6.84 -13.58 7.28
CA THR A 125 5.84 -14.65 7.15
C THR A 125 5.42 -15.13 8.53
N PRO A 126 4.25 -15.81 8.66
CA PRO A 126 3.82 -16.37 9.94
C PRO A 126 4.79 -17.39 10.52
N THR A 127 5.63 -18.01 9.68
CA THR A 127 6.58 -19.02 10.13
C THR A 127 7.89 -18.43 10.65
N GLY A 128 8.03 -17.09 10.63
CA GLY A 128 9.21 -16.43 11.13
C GLY A 128 10.28 -16.12 10.10
N LEU A 129 10.04 -16.47 8.84
CA LEU A 129 10.96 -16.06 7.78
C LEU A 129 10.83 -14.56 7.53
N SER A 130 11.95 -13.94 7.23
CA SER A 130 11.98 -12.50 6.95
C SER A 130 12.91 -12.24 5.77
N ARG A 131 12.51 -11.29 4.92
CA ARG A 131 13.33 -10.84 3.79
C ARG A 131 13.41 -9.33 3.82
N THR A 132 14.58 -8.81 3.49
CA THR A 132 14.85 -7.37 3.56
C THR A 132 15.24 -6.87 2.17
N PHE A 133 14.66 -5.73 1.77
CA PHE A 133 14.93 -5.12 0.49
C PHE A 133 15.05 -3.61 0.67
N PRO A 134 15.62 -2.90 -0.33
CA PRO A 134 15.62 -1.44 -0.25
C PRO A 134 14.21 -0.90 -0.45
N VAL A 135 13.86 0.11 0.32
CA VAL A 135 12.55 0.79 0.23
C VAL A 135 12.30 1.29 -1.19
N SER A 136 13.37 1.78 -1.84
CA SER A 136 13.26 2.35 -3.20
C SER A 136 12.74 1.35 -4.24
N ALA A 137 12.86 0.05 -3.97
CA ALA A 137 12.36 -0.98 -4.90
C ALA A 137 10.83 -0.95 -5.01
N PHE A 138 10.16 -0.34 -4.04
CA PHE A 138 8.69 -0.30 -3.99
C PHE A 138 8.14 1.11 -4.17
N GLU A 139 8.99 2.06 -4.50
CA GLU A 139 8.55 3.44 -4.74
C GLU A 139 8.23 3.62 -6.21
N LEU A 140 7.13 4.34 -6.47
CA LEU A 140 6.71 4.64 -7.84
C LEU A 140 7.35 5.95 -8.29
N ASP A 141 7.76 6.00 -9.54
CA ASP A 141 8.31 7.21 -10.15
C ASP A 141 7.16 8.09 -10.64
N GLU A 142 6.33 8.55 -9.74
CA GLU A 142 5.20 9.40 -10.08
C GLU A 142 5.56 10.84 -9.80
N PRO A 143 5.13 11.78 -10.66
CA PRO A 143 5.32 13.18 -10.35
C PRO A 143 4.55 13.53 -9.08
N ASN A 144 5.13 14.36 -8.23
CA ASN A 144 4.48 14.80 -7.00
C ASN A 144 3.38 15.78 -7.35
N LYS A 145 2.24 15.42 -7.06
CA LYS A 145 1.06 16.24 -7.40
C LYS A 145 0.64 17.11 -6.28
N GLU A 146 1.36 16.78 -6.29
CA GLU A 146 1.06 16.88 -5.83
C GLU A 146 0.86 17.48 -5.68
N VAL A 147 1.15 17.99 -5.66
CA VAL A 147 0.88 18.04 -5.76
C VAL A 147 0.38 18.38 -5.86
N LYS A 148 0.42 18.89 -6.11
CA LYS A 148 -0.14 18.93 -6.44
C LYS A 148 -0.92 18.97 -6.09
N GLU A 149 -0.69 19.47 -6.25
CA GLU A 149 -1.37 19.32 -6.28
C GLU A 149 -1.42 19.58 -5.82
N GLU A 150 -0.98 19.95 -6.18
CA GLU A 150 -1.17 20.03 -6.04
C GLU A 150 -1.07 20.26 -5.76
N ALA A 151 -0.60 21.02 -6.11
CA ALA A 151 -0.63 20.97 -6.11
C ALA A 151 -0.84 21.21 -5.89
N LYS A 152 -0.95 21.53 -6.21
CA LYS A 152 -1.31 21.59 -6.20
C LYS A 152 -1.32 21.80 -5.73
N ASP A 153 -1.20 22.46 -6.40
CA ASP A 153 -1.32 22.47 -6.16
C ASP A 153 -0.97 22.89 -5.60
N VAL A 154 -1.02 23.13 -6.09
CA VAL A 154 -0.87 23.18 -5.97
C VAL A 154 -0.48 23.49 -5.68
N GLY A 155 -0.10 24.27 -6.23
CA GLY A 155 -0.04 24.21 -6.41
C GLY A 155 0.57 24.36 -5.98
N ALA A 156 0.77 24.69 -6.38
CA ALA A 156 1.03 24.41 -6.49
C ALA A 156 1.54 24.50 -6.03
N ALA A 157 1.66 25.08 -6.52
CA ALA A 157 1.86 24.75 -6.52
C ALA A 157 2.39 24.72 -5.98
N ALA A 158 2.59 25.26 -6.54
CA ALA A 158 2.80 24.81 -6.52
C ALA A 158 3.32 24.86 -6.05
N VAL A 159 3.36 25.23 -6.58
CA VAL A 159 3.58 24.88 -6.60
C VAL A 159 4.19 24.84 -6.27
N ALA A 160 4.25 25.74 -6.75
CA ALA A 160 4.40 25.32 -6.89
C ALA A 160 4.95 25.18 -6.39
N ALA A 161 5.15 25.81 -6.99
CA ALA A 161 5.26 25.28 -6.96
C ALA A 161 5.83 25.13 -6.49
N VAL A 162 5.89 25.50 -7.06
CA VAL A 162 6.02 24.97 -6.98
C VAL A 162 6.67 24.77 -6.60
N GLU A 163 6.61 25.01 -7.23
CA GLU A 163 6.74 24.53 -7.23
C GLU A 163 7.31 24.20 -6.86
N VAL A 164 7.46 25.31 -7.18
CA VAL A 164 7.60 24.70 -7.06
C VAL A 164 8.24 24.39 -6.67
N LYS A 165 8.17 24.53 -7.39
CA LYS A 165 8.26 24.02 -7.24
C LYS A 165 8.70 23.59 -7.10
N GLU A 166 8.72 23.90 -7.63
CA GLU A 166 8.64 23.32 -7.63
C GLU A 166 8.90 23.07 -7.39
N VAL A 167 9.14 24.29 -7.54
CA VAL A 167 8.95 23.67 -7.58
C VAL A 167 9.08 23.47 -6.97
#